data_71f677fb47019252a30002009b50cf4a
#
_entry.id   71f677fb47019252a30002009b50cf4a
#
_cell.length_a   1.000
_cell.length_b   1.000
_cell.length_c   1.000
_cell.angle_alpha   90.00
_cell.angle_beta   90.00
_cell.angle_gamma   90.00
#
_symmetry.space_group_name_H-M   'P 1'
#
loop_
_entity.id
_entity.type
_entity.pdbx_description
1 polymer ?
#
loop_
_entity_poly.entity_id
_entity_poly.type
_entity_poly.pdbx_seq_one_letter_code
_entity_poly.pdbx_strand_id
1 'polypeptide(L)'
;MKIKNAIIIKLCLFLMIAASKTNLFSQEHEKWKIGHGDLTVDYVGSEWFFSLHHEDENHDQTIVLDQNSRNIIPDISRFDFLGNAGSPIWIIPQISTEGIPFMGFNSNLTPKEIFENDSMNVHLTSINAPGDFFIWTSSVNGVEVSMNSADGLGDSDVMKFPARGHFHKNLGFSSPGTYLLGFTASGVLADSGLTKTSEEYIVKYELNVLSEGEVDMEIAYDDGILGAELLAIAHNEEGDEDGDEHGDEDGDEHS
;
A
#
# COMPACT_ATOMS: atom_id res chain seq x y z
N MET A 1 19.45 64.16 -12.57
CA MET A 1 19.09 63.46 -11.33
C MET A 1 17.93 62.46 -11.45
N LYS A 2 17.06 62.54 -12.46
CA LYS A 2 15.89 61.62 -12.64
C LYS A 2 16.23 60.21 -13.20
N ILE A 3 17.33 60.06 -13.95
CA ILE A 3 17.69 58.76 -14.57
C ILE A 3 18.29 57.76 -13.58
N LYS A 4 19.05 58.23 -12.58
CA LYS A 4 19.66 57.33 -11.59
C LYS A 4 18.63 56.68 -10.67
N ASN A 5 17.52 57.34 -10.36
CA ASN A 5 16.46 56.79 -9.50
C ASN A 5 15.63 55.72 -10.23
N ALA A 6 15.43 55.83 -11.56
CA ALA A 6 14.71 54.84 -12.33
C ALA A 6 15.47 53.50 -12.47
N ILE A 7 16.80 53.55 -12.53
CA ILE A 7 17.66 52.35 -12.59
C ILE A 7 17.67 51.61 -11.25
N ILE A 8 17.74 52.35 -10.15
CA ILE A 8 17.72 51.77 -8.79
C ILE A 8 16.39 51.08 -8.51
N ILE A 9 15.26 51.73 -8.88
CA ILE A 9 13.91 51.14 -8.70
C ILE A 9 13.74 49.85 -9.55
N LYS A 10 14.23 49.82 -10.79
CA LYS A 10 14.19 48.62 -11.62
C LYS A 10 15.08 47.50 -11.09
N LEU A 11 16.25 47.83 -10.53
CA LEU A 11 17.15 46.87 -9.95
C LEU A 11 16.59 46.26 -8.64
N CYS A 12 15.97 47.10 -7.79
CA CYS A 12 15.28 46.65 -6.59
C CYS A 12 14.07 45.78 -6.89
N LEU A 13 13.28 46.12 -7.94
CA LEU A 13 12.14 45.31 -8.36
C LEU A 13 12.56 43.97 -8.96
N PHE A 14 13.68 43.93 -9.69
CA PHE A 14 14.24 42.70 -10.23
C PHE A 14 14.82 41.80 -9.12
N LEU A 15 15.47 42.38 -8.09
CA LEU A 15 15.94 41.67 -6.91
C LEU A 15 14.79 41.12 -6.04
N MET A 16 13.68 41.83 -5.91
CA MET A 16 12.49 41.35 -5.20
C MET A 16 11.79 40.21 -5.98
N ILE A 17 11.76 40.24 -7.31
CA ILE A 17 11.21 39.15 -8.12
C ILE A 17 12.13 37.93 -8.10
N ALA A 18 13.45 38.12 -8.01
CA ALA A 18 14.40 37.02 -7.86
C ALA A 18 14.34 36.39 -6.45
N ALA A 19 14.12 37.20 -5.39
CA ALA A 19 13.98 36.69 -4.02
C ALA A 19 12.64 35.95 -3.80
N SER A 20 11.59 36.27 -4.56
CA SER A 20 10.31 35.54 -4.48
C SER A 20 10.29 34.22 -5.25
N LYS A 21 11.35 33.88 -6.00
CA LYS A 21 11.46 32.60 -6.71
C LYS A 21 12.25 31.53 -5.96
N THR A 22 12.86 31.85 -4.82
CA THR A 22 13.65 30.89 -4.02
C THR A 22 12.86 30.17 -2.93
N ASN A 23 11.57 30.42 -2.84
CA ASN A 23 10.67 29.65 -1.97
C ASN A 23 9.74 28.76 -2.80
N LEU A 24 10.26 28.11 -3.83
CA LEU A 24 9.64 26.89 -4.32
C LEU A 24 10.08 25.79 -3.32
N PHE A 25 9.37 25.76 -2.22
CA PHE A 25 9.47 24.72 -1.24
C PHE A 25 9.40 23.35 -1.93
N SER A 26 10.38 22.53 -1.67
CA SER A 26 10.07 21.12 -1.51
C SER A 26 9.02 21.08 -0.38
N GLN A 27 7.75 20.98 -0.72
CA GLN A 27 6.75 20.50 0.20
C GLN A 27 7.29 19.15 0.61
N GLU A 28 7.79 19.01 1.84
CA GLU A 28 8.11 17.69 2.39
C GLU A 28 6.76 16.96 2.37
N HIS A 29 6.62 16.05 1.43
CA HIS A 29 5.48 15.16 1.40
C HIS A 29 5.46 14.42 2.73
N GLU A 30 4.34 14.47 3.41
CA GLU A 30 4.20 13.78 4.68
C GLU A 30 4.49 12.28 4.49
N LYS A 31 5.33 11.73 5.38
CA LYS A 31 5.79 10.35 5.29
C LYS A 31 4.91 9.47 6.16
N TRP A 32 4.20 8.56 5.54
CA TRP A 32 3.41 7.57 6.24
C TRP A 32 4.28 6.39 6.72
N LYS A 33 4.44 6.25 8.05
CA LYS A 33 5.31 5.24 8.68
C LYS A 33 4.56 4.22 9.52
N ILE A 34 3.41 4.58 10.07
CA ILE A 34 2.58 3.76 10.96
C ILE A 34 1.11 4.09 10.73
N GLY A 35 0.22 3.28 11.29
CA GLY A 35 -1.22 3.50 11.19
C GLY A 35 -1.82 2.98 9.89
N HIS A 36 -3.14 3.07 9.80
CA HIS A 36 -3.91 2.58 8.66
C HIS A 36 -4.01 3.62 7.55
N GLY A 37 -3.96 3.16 6.31
CA GLY A 37 -4.26 3.96 5.13
C GLY A 37 -4.56 3.07 3.94
N ASP A 38 -5.15 3.66 2.89
CA ASP A 38 -5.65 2.93 1.73
C ASP A 38 -5.08 3.45 0.41
N LEU A 39 -4.73 2.53 -0.47
CA LEU A 39 -4.75 2.82 -1.90
C LEU A 39 -6.20 2.68 -2.38
N THR A 40 -6.83 3.81 -2.61
CA THR A 40 -8.19 3.88 -3.13
C THR A 40 -8.19 3.87 -4.64
N VAL A 41 -9.03 3.02 -5.22
CA VAL A 41 -9.25 2.92 -6.67
C VAL A 41 -10.74 2.88 -6.91
N ASP A 42 -11.30 3.98 -7.36
CA ASP A 42 -12.74 4.12 -7.60
C ASP A 42 -13.06 4.47 -9.05
N TYR A 43 -14.26 4.06 -9.49
CA TYR A 43 -14.85 4.48 -10.76
C TYR A 43 -16.21 5.10 -10.50
N VAL A 44 -16.28 6.42 -10.61
CA VAL A 44 -17.48 7.21 -10.28
C VAL A 44 -17.76 8.22 -11.39
N GLY A 45 -19.01 8.33 -11.82
CA GLY A 45 -19.38 9.29 -12.86
C GLY A 45 -18.68 9.07 -14.20
N SER A 46 -18.30 7.84 -14.52
CA SER A 46 -17.53 7.43 -15.70
C SER A 46 -16.04 7.83 -15.72
N GLU A 47 -15.49 8.20 -14.57
CA GLU A 47 -14.09 8.60 -14.38
C GLU A 47 -13.41 7.69 -13.36
N TRP A 48 -12.12 7.44 -13.55
CA TRP A 48 -11.27 6.74 -12.60
C TRP A 48 -10.67 7.72 -11.59
N PHE A 49 -10.60 7.27 -10.33
CA PHE A 49 -9.96 8.01 -9.23
C PHE A 49 -8.99 7.10 -8.52
N PHE A 50 -7.75 7.56 -8.41
CA PHE A 50 -6.74 6.97 -7.56
C PHE A 50 -6.36 7.96 -6.48
N SER A 51 -6.22 7.49 -5.25
CA SER A 51 -5.62 8.26 -4.16
C SER A 51 -4.95 7.34 -3.16
N LEU A 52 -3.87 7.81 -2.55
CA LEU A 52 -3.30 7.21 -1.36
C LEU A 52 -3.76 8.05 -0.17
N HIS A 53 -4.47 7.43 0.77
CA HIS A 53 -5.10 8.11 1.89
C HIS A 53 -4.68 7.46 3.21
N HIS A 54 -4.11 8.24 4.10
CA HIS A 54 -3.81 7.87 5.48
C HIS A 54 -4.82 8.57 6.42
N GLU A 55 -5.13 7.99 7.58
CA GLU A 55 -6.25 8.39 8.47
C GLU A 55 -6.35 9.89 8.75
N ASP A 56 -5.24 10.62 8.75
CA ASP A 56 -5.20 12.01 9.16
C ASP A 56 -4.99 13.03 8.02
N GLU A 57 -4.60 12.61 6.78
CA GLU A 57 -4.30 13.59 5.72
C GLU A 57 -4.46 13.04 4.28
N ASN A 58 -4.99 13.91 3.43
CA ASN A 58 -5.02 13.71 1.99
C ASN A 58 -3.72 14.23 1.41
N HIS A 59 -2.91 13.38 0.75
CA HIS A 59 -2.01 13.85 -0.33
C HIS A 59 -1.00 12.76 -0.72
N ASP A 60 -0.18 12.99 -1.75
CA ASP A 60 0.91 12.19 -2.32
C ASP A 60 1.90 11.71 -1.26
N GLN A 61 1.46 10.77 -0.43
CA GLN A 61 2.23 10.31 0.71
C GLN A 61 3.30 9.32 0.24
N THR A 62 4.49 9.49 0.78
CA THR A 62 5.52 8.46 0.68
C THR A 62 5.33 7.48 1.83
N ILE A 63 5.14 6.22 1.50
CA ILE A 63 5.07 5.13 2.49
C ILE A 63 6.50 4.75 2.86
N VAL A 64 6.81 4.76 4.16
CA VAL A 64 8.16 4.47 4.65
C VAL A 64 8.16 3.20 5.48
N LEU A 65 9.00 2.26 5.08
CA LEU A 65 9.29 1.04 5.81
C LEU A 65 10.66 1.18 6.48
N ASP A 66 10.70 0.89 7.75
CA ASP A 66 11.92 0.87 8.55
C ASP A 66 12.33 -0.56 8.95
N GLN A 67 13.18 -0.67 9.95
CA GLN A 67 13.68 -1.95 10.45
C GLN A 67 12.57 -2.88 10.98
N ASN A 68 11.44 -2.32 11.47
CA ASN A 68 10.33 -3.13 11.97
C ASN A 68 9.65 -3.95 10.87
N SER A 69 9.70 -3.47 9.63
CA SER A 69 9.15 -4.16 8.45
C SER A 69 10.08 -5.25 7.92
N ARG A 70 11.36 -5.32 8.40
CA ARG A 70 12.36 -6.24 7.88
C ARG A 70 12.15 -7.64 8.45
N ASN A 71 12.03 -8.61 7.55
CA ASN A 71 11.84 -10.02 7.82
C ASN A 71 12.91 -10.86 7.10
N ILE A 72 12.92 -12.16 7.36
CA ILE A 72 13.74 -13.15 6.66
C ILE A 72 12.82 -14.12 5.92
N ILE A 73 13.09 -14.38 4.65
CA ILE A 73 12.31 -15.33 3.86
C ILE A 73 12.47 -16.73 4.47
N PRO A 74 11.36 -17.40 4.88
CA PRO A 74 11.43 -18.70 5.50
C PRO A 74 11.77 -19.81 4.48
N ASP A 75 12.40 -20.89 4.94
CA ASP A 75 12.64 -22.11 4.13
C ASP A 75 11.35 -22.95 4.05
N ILE A 76 10.35 -22.42 3.36
CA ILE A 76 9.04 -23.03 3.16
C ILE A 76 8.61 -22.79 1.71
N SER A 77 8.43 -23.85 0.93
CA SER A 77 8.25 -23.81 -0.53
C SER A 77 7.12 -22.87 -1.03
N ARG A 78 6.06 -22.67 -0.24
CA ARG A 78 4.98 -21.75 -0.61
C ARG A 78 5.43 -20.27 -0.67
N PHE A 79 6.63 -19.93 -0.17
CA PHE A 79 7.23 -18.60 -0.18
C PHE A 79 8.43 -18.49 -1.12
N ASP A 80 8.74 -19.53 -1.93
CA ASP A 80 9.86 -19.50 -2.88
C ASP A 80 9.75 -18.36 -3.91
N PHE A 81 8.55 -17.87 -4.17
CA PHE A 81 8.31 -16.71 -5.05
C PHE A 81 8.92 -15.40 -4.52
N LEU A 82 9.18 -15.29 -3.20
CA LEU A 82 9.81 -14.11 -2.58
C LEU A 82 11.33 -14.08 -2.78
N GLY A 83 11.95 -15.21 -3.17
CA GLY A 83 13.39 -15.36 -3.37
C GLY A 83 14.00 -16.46 -2.51
N ASN A 84 15.30 -16.38 -2.26
CA ASN A 84 16.03 -17.43 -1.53
C ASN A 84 15.71 -17.39 -0.03
N ALA A 85 15.45 -18.56 0.56
CA ALA A 85 15.34 -18.72 2.01
C ALA A 85 16.57 -18.13 2.74
N GLY A 86 16.33 -17.43 3.86
CA GLY A 86 17.37 -16.74 4.61
C GLY A 86 17.70 -15.32 4.10
N SER A 87 17.19 -14.91 2.94
CA SER A 87 17.38 -13.55 2.45
C SER A 87 16.46 -12.55 3.17
N PRO A 88 16.89 -11.28 3.36
CA PRO A 88 16.03 -10.26 3.93
C PRO A 88 14.91 -9.86 2.97
N ILE A 89 13.76 -9.48 3.53
CA ILE A 89 12.61 -8.92 2.84
C ILE A 89 11.93 -7.91 3.75
N TRP A 90 11.38 -6.83 3.19
CA TRP A 90 10.56 -5.85 3.94
C TRP A 90 9.10 -6.11 3.63
N ILE A 91 8.27 -6.19 4.66
CA ILE A 91 6.86 -6.58 4.51
C ILE A 91 5.95 -5.56 5.18
N ILE A 92 4.92 -5.11 4.44
CA ILE A 92 3.69 -4.55 5.00
C ILE A 92 2.72 -5.71 5.11
N PRO A 93 2.36 -6.16 6.34
CA PRO A 93 1.54 -7.35 6.50
C PRO A 93 0.06 -7.07 6.22
N GLN A 94 -0.68 -8.12 5.82
CA GLN A 94 -2.14 -8.07 5.62
C GLN A 94 -2.92 -7.90 6.94
N ILE A 95 -2.26 -8.06 8.07
CA ILE A 95 -2.82 -7.89 9.42
C ILE A 95 -2.13 -6.69 10.08
N SER A 96 -2.90 -5.87 10.80
CA SER A 96 -2.35 -4.73 11.53
C SER A 96 -1.26 -5.16 12.51
N THR A 97 -0.08 -4.56 12.35
CA THR A 97 1.11 -4.85 13.17
C THR A 97 1.65 -3.53 13.72
N GLU A 98 1.94 -3.49 15.02
CA GLU A 98 2.47 -2.29 15.67
C GLU A 98 3.81 -1.87 15.06
N GLY A 99 3.96 -0.56 14.81
CA GLY A 99 5.19 0.02 14.27
C GLY A 99 5.39 -0.17 12.76
N ILE A 100 4.42 -0.73 12.05
CA ILE A 100 4.46 -0.93 10.59
C ILE A 100 3.24 -0.25 9.95
N PRO A 101 3.35 0.35 8.75
CA PRO A 101 2.18 0.81 8.01
C PRO A 101 1.19 -0.33 7.79
N PHE A 102 -0.10 -0.07 7.96
CA PHE A 102 -1.16 -1.03 7.68
C PHE A 102 -1.91 -0.57 6.43
N MET A 103 -1.53 -1.12 5.28
CA MET A 103 -2.03 -0.69 3.98
C MET A 103 -3.24 -1.50 3.54
N GLY A 104 -4.36 -0.81 3.32
CA GLY A 104 -5.55 -1.36 2.72
C GLY A 104 -5.69 -1.01 1.24
N PHE A 105 -6.66 -1.65 0.62
CA PHE A 105 -7.10 -1.43 -0.76
C PHE A 105 -8.60 -1.16 -0.74
N ASN A 106 -9.02 -0.04 -1.33
CA ASN A 106 -10.37 0.49 -1.17
C ASN A 106 -11.00 0.82 -2.53
N SER A 107 -12.27 0.47 -2.69
CA SER A 107 -13.11 0.79 -3.85
C SER A 107 -14.55 1.12 -3.42
N ASN A 108 -14.72 1.71 -2.25
CA ASN A 108 -16.01 1.89 -1.59
C ASN A 108 -16.98 2.80 -2.35
N LEU A 109 -16.48 3.71 -3.19
CA LEU A 109 -17.32 4.62 -3.96
C LEU A 109 -17.72 4.06 -5.33
N THR A 110 -17.07 2.98 -5.81
CA THR A 110 -17.46 2.33 -7.06
C THR A 110 -18.81 1.64 -6.91
N PRO A 111 -19.87 2.05 -7.60
CA PRO A 111 -21.18 1.42 -7.47
C PRO A 111 -21.14 -0.03 -8.02
N LYS A 112 -21.99 -0.88 -7.45
CA LYS A 112 -22.28 -2.19 -8.04
C LYS A 112 -22.98 -2.04 -9.39
N GLU A 113 -22.93 -3.11 -10.19
CA GLU A 113 -23.58 -3.22 -11.51
C GLU A 113 -22.97 -2.30 -12.58
N ILE A 114 -21.89 -1.59 -12.29
CA ILE A 114 -21.15 -0.80 -13.30
C ILE A 114 -20.24 -1.71 -14.13
N PHE A 115 -19.50 -2.60 -13.46
CA PHE A 115 -18.61 -3.55 -14.13
C PHE A 115 -19.15 -4.96 -14.08
N GLU A 116 -18.80 -5.77 -15.08
CA GLU A 116 -19.09 -7.20 -15.09
C GLU A 116 -18.57 -7.86 -13.80
N ASN A 117 -19.39 -8.72 -13.21
CA ASN A 117 -19.10 -9.42 -11.95
C ASN A 117 -18.80 -8.50 -10.75
N ASP A 118 -19.26 -7.25 -10.79
CA ASP A 118 -19.01 -6.24 -9.75
C ASP A 118 -17.51 -6.13 -9.39
N SER A 119 -16.62 -6.18 -10.38
CA SER A 119 -15.19 -6.28 -10.15
C SER A 119 -14.38 -5.46 -11.15
N MET A 120 -13.32 -4.86 -10.66
CA MET A 120 -12.27 -4.18 -11.42
C MET A 120 -10.95 -4.95 -11.27
N ASN A 121 -10.01 -4.70 -12.17
CA ASN A 121 -8.64 -5.20 -12.09
C ASN A 121 -7.70 -4.01 -11.88
N VAL A 122 -6.75 -4.16 -10.97
CA VAL A 122 -5.63 -3.22 -10.79
C VAL A 122 -4.35 -3.96 -11.16
N HIS A 123 -3.63 -3.43 -12.14
CA HIS A 123 -2.42 -4.02 -12.72
C HIS A 123 -1.20 -3.24 -12.26
N LEU A 124 -0.11 -3.94 -11.93
CA LEU A 124 1.21 -3.35 -11.80
C LEU A 124 1.80 -3.18 -13.20
N THR A 125 1.91 -1.94 -13.66
CA THR A 125 2.30 -1.62 -15.05
C THR A 125 3.72 -1.12 -15.19
N SER A 126 4.27 -0.54 -14.12
CA SER A 126 5.68 -0.13 -14.11
C SER A 126 6.30 -0.27 -12.72
N ILE A 127 7.61 -0.51 -12.72
CA ILE A 127 8.44 -0.57 -11.52
C ILE A 127 9.78 0.11 -11.80
N ASN A 128 10.13 1.08 -10.94
CA ASN A 128 11.46 1.67 -10.88
C ASN A 128 11.95 1.53 -9.44
N ALA A 129 12.80 0.54 -9.20
CA ALA A 129 13.14 0.07 -7.87
C ALA A 129 14.51 -0.60 -7.82
N PRO A 130 15.14 -0.71 -6.62
CA PRO A 130 16.40 -1.43 -6.43
C PRO A 130 16.21 -2.96 -6.37
N GLY A 131 14.98 -3.45 -6.25
CA GLY A 131 14.66 -4.87 -6.13
C GLY A 131 13.23 -5.18 -6.57
N ASP A 132 12.77 -6.38 -6.23
CA ASP A 132 11.46 -6.88 -6.62
C ASP A 132 10.36 -6.48 -5.65
N PHE A 133 9.14 -6.46 -6.18
CA PHE A 133 7.91 -6.15 -5.45
C PHE A 133 6.91 -7.29 -5.59
N PHE A 134 6.22 -7.59 -4.48
CA PHE A 134 5.28 -8.70 -4.37
C PHE A 134 3.99 -8.26 -3.68
N ILE A 135 2.85 -8.79 -4.14
CA ILE A 135 1.57 -8.74 -3.40
C ILE A 135 1.00 -10.14 -3.32
N TRP A 136 0.65 -10.59 -2.09
CA TRP A 136 0.03 -11.89 -1.87
C TRP A 136 -0.92 -11.87 -0.69
N THR A 137 -1.77 -12.89 -0.62
CA THR A 137 -2.60 -13.21 0.54
C THR A 137 -2.15 -14.54 1.14
N SER A 138 -2.03 -14.62 2.46
CA SER A 138 -1.84 -15.87 3.19
C SER A 138 -3.15 -16.24 3.89
N SER A 139 -3.55 -17.50 3.78
CA SER A 139 -4.76 -18.04 4.41
C SER A 139 -4.56 -19.51 4.79
N VAL A 140 -5.55 -20.11 5.46
CA VAL A 140 -5.58 -21.55 5.74
C VAL A 140 -5.52 -22.41 4.49
N ASN A 141 -5.94 -21.86 3.34
CA ASN A 141 -5.91 -22.54 2.04
C ASN A 141 -4.54 -22.41 1.33
N GLY A 142 -3.60 -21.66 1.90
CA GLY A 142 -2.26 -21.45 1.35
C GLY A 142 -1.99 -19.98 1.00
N VAL A 143 -1.04 -19.78 0.08
CA VAL A 143 -0.61 -18.47 -0.41
C VAL A 143 -1.15 -18.26 -1.82
N GLU A 144 -1.78 -17.10 -2.04
CA GLU A 144 -2.23 -16.64 -3.36
C GLU A 144 -1.43 -15.41 -3.75
N VAL A 145 -0.58 -15.52 -4.77
CA VAL A 145 0.22 -14.41 -5.31
C VAL A 145 -0.62 -13.64 -6.31
N SER A 146 -0.73 -12.33 -6.09
CA SER A 146 -1.46 -11.41 -6.99
C SER A 146 -0.51 -10.62 -7.89
N MET A 147 0.70 -10.28 -7.42
CA MET A 147 1.73 -9.58 -8.19
C MET A 147 3.11 -10.10 -7.81
N ASN A 148 3.97 -10.29 -8.81
CA ASN A 148 5.35 -10.77 -8.63
C ASN A 148 6.25 -10.16 -9.70
N SER A 149 6.95 -9.09 -9.40
CA SER A 149 7.81 -8.43 -10.39
C SER A 149 9.11 -9.21 -10.70
N ALA A 150 9.47 -10.22 -9.89
CA ALA A 150 10.69 -10.99 -10.06
C ALA A 150 10.67 -11.90 -11.30
N ASP A 151 9.51 -12.29 -11.78
CA ASP A 151 9.33 -13.07 -13.03
C ASP A 151 9.05 -12.19 -14.26
N GLY A 152 9.10 -10.85 -14.07
CA GLY A 152 8.83 -9.82 -15.07
C GLY A 152 7.37 -9.37 -15.07
N LEU A 153 7.14 -8.08 -15.38
CA LEU A 153 5.78 -7.53 -15.41
C LEU A 153 4.97 -8.12 -16.56
N GLY A 154 3.74 -8.54 -16.27
CA GLY A 154 2.85 -9.15 -17.22
C GLY A 154 1.38 -9.13 -16.82
N ASP A 155 0.53 -9.81 -17.60
CA ASP A 155 -0.91 -9.90 -17.36
C ASP A 155 -1.27 -10.62 -16.05
N SER A 156 -0.32 -11.36 -15.46
CA SER A 156 -0.47 -12.04 -14.17
C SER A 156 -0.36 -11.09 -12.98
N ASP A 157 0.28 -9.92 -13.16
CA ASP A 157 0.48 -8.93 -12.09
C ASP A 157 -0.78 -8.09 -11.89
N VAL A 158 -1.82 -8.74 -11.38
CA VAL A 158 -3.15 -8.16 -11.29
C VAL A 158 -3.83 -8.50 -9.97
N MET A 159 -4.47 -7.51 -9.39
CA MET A 159 -5.31 -7.60 -8.21
C MET A 159 -6.77 -7.33 -8.59
N LYS A 160 -7.70 -8.17 -8.11
CA LYS A 160 -9.14 -7.91 -8.26
C LYS A 160 -9.63 -7.00 -7.14
N PHE A 161 -10.35 -5.96 -7.53
CA PHE A 161 -11.03 -5.03 -6.63
C PHE A 161 -12.54 -5.24 -6.78
N PRO A 162 -13.24 -5.76 -5.78
CA PRO A 162 -14.70 -5.84 -5.82
C PRO A 162 -15.28 -4.43 -5.69
N ALA A 163 -16.34 -4.13 -6.43
CA ALA A 163 -17.07 -2.88 -6.24
C ALA A 163 -17.58 -2.78 -4.79
N ARG A 164 -17.39 -1.63 -4.15
CA ARG A 164 -17.63 -1.40 -2.71
C ARG A 164 -16.81 -2.31 -1.81
N GLY A 165 -15.57 -2.61 -2.23
CA GLY A 165 -14.65 -3.46 -1.47
C GLY A 165 -13.68 -2.67 -0.60
N HIS A 166 -13.27 -3.31 0.51
CA HIS A 166 -12.13 -2.92 1.31
C HIS A 166 -11.44 -4.19 1.80
N PHE A 167 -10.12 -4.30 1.59
CA PHE A 167 -9.38 -5.51 1.93
C PHE A 167 -7.89 -5.20 2.11
N HIS A 168 -7.15 -6.13 2.72
CA HIS A 168 -5.71 -6.03 2.95
C HIS A 168 -4.99 -7.23 2.34
N LYS A 169 -3.75 -7.01 1.93
CA LYS A 169 -2.83 -8.03 1.42
C LYS A 169 -1.43 -7.79 1.98
N ASN A 170 -0.58 -8.79 1.93
CA ASN A 170 0.84 -8.60 2.20
C ASN A 170 1.50 -7.92 1.00
N LEU A 171 2.34 -6.92 1.26
CA LEU A 171 3.22 -6.30 0.28
C LEU A 171 4.65 -6.60 0.67
N GLY A 172 5.47 -7.09 -0.26
CA GLY A 172 6.87 -7.45 -0.02
C GLY A 172 7.82 -6.71 -0.94
N PHE A 173 9.02 -6.41 -0.43
CA PHE A 173 10.07 -5.66 -1.14
C PHE A 173 11.41 -6.34 -0.88
N SER A 174 12.10 -6.79 -1.94
CA SER A 174 13.30 -7.62 -1.80
C SER A 174 14.59 -6.86 -1.48
N SER A 175 14.61 -5.53 -1.62
CA SER A 175 15.80 -4.71 -1.40
C SER A 175 15.45 -3.37 -0.77
N PRO A 176 16.35 -2.79 0.04
CA PRO A 176 16.15 -1.44 0.55
C PRO A 176 16.33 -0.39 -0.54
N GLY A 177 15.70 0.79 -0.35
CA GLY A 177 15.79 1.95 -1.23
C GLY A 177 14.42 2.48 -1.64
N THR A 178 14.36 3.24 -2.73
CA THR A 178 13.13 3.86 -3.20
C THR A 178 12.48 3.02 -4.29
N TYR A 179 11.18 2.77 -4.14
CA TYR A 179 10.32 2.12 -5.12
C TYR A 179 9.32 3.13 -5.66
N LEU A 180 9.22 3.23 -6.99
CA LEU A 180 8.14 3.91 -7.69
C LEU A 180 7.36 2.84 -8.45
N LEU A 181 6.14 2.56 -8.00
CA LEU A 181 5.29 1.49 -8.53
C LEU A 181 4.12 2.13 -9.27
N GLY A 182 3.97 1.82 -10.56
CA GLY A 182 2.89 2.30 -11.38
C GLY A 182 1.74 1.30 -11.46
N PHE A 183 0.53 1.80 -11.20
CA PHE A 183 -0.69 0.99 -11.25
C PHE A 183 -1.69 1.58 -12.24
N THR A 184 -2.36 0.71 -13.00
CA THR A 184 -3.54 1.07 -13.81
C THR A 184 -4.73 0.24 -13.37
N ALA A 185 -5.92 0.84 -13.42
CA ALA A 185 -7.16 0.12 -13.21
C ALA A 185 -7.85 -0.17 -14.54
N SER A 186 -8.55 -1.31 -14.62
CA SER A 186 -9.38 -1.65 -15.75
C SER A 186 -10.65 -2.39 -15.33
N GLY A 187 -11.72 -2.25 -16.12
CA GLY A 187 -12.97 -2.97 -15.90
C GLY A 187 -13.81 -3.03 -17.16
N VAL A 188 -14.58 -4.09 -17.32
CA VAL A 188 -15.52 -4.26 -18.44
C VAL A 188 -16.87 -3.75 -17.97
N LEU A 189 -17.41 -2.74 -18.66
CA LEU A 189 -18.73 -2.18 -18.34
C LEU A 189 -19.83 -3.21 -18.60
N ALA A 190 -20.70 -3.42 -17.61
CA ALA A 190 -21.78 -4.41 -17.68
C ALA A 190 -22.85 -4.09 -18.73
N ASP A 191 -23.05 -2.81 -19.03
CA ASP A 191 -24.07 -2.36 -19.99
C ASP A 191 -23.65 -2.47 -21.46
N SER A 192 -22.36 -2.37 -21.74
CA SER A 192 -21.84 -2.24 -23.11
C SER A 192 -20.77 -3.28 -23.47
N GLY A 193 -20.19 -3.98 -22.49
CA GLY A 193 -19.04 -4.86 -22.69
C GLY A 193 -17.75 -4.12 -23.06
N LEU A 194 -17.72 -2.79 -22.95
CA LEU A 194 -16.52 -2.00 -23.25
C LEU A 194 -15.56 -2.01 -22.06
N THR A 195 -14.29 -2.25 -22.34
CA THR A 195 -13.25 -2.09 -21.33
C THR A 195 -12.93 -0.62 -21.11
N LYS A 196 -12.92 -0.21 -19.85
CA LYS A 196 -12.41 1.10 -19.39
C LYS A 196 -11.09 0.89 -18.69
N THR A 197 -10.12 1.74 -18.99
CA THR A 197 -8.78 1.72 -18.37
C THR A 197 -8.43 3.12 -17.87
N SER A 198 -7.76 3.19 -16.73
CA SER A 198 -7.29 4.46 -16.16
C SER A 198 -5.96 4.91 -16.77
N GLU A 199 -5.58 6.16 -16.49
CA GLU A 199 -4.16 6.55 -16.51
C GLU A 199 -3.38 5.81 -15.42
N GLU A 200 -2.04 5.81 -15.55
CA GLU A 200 -1.16 5.21 -14.55
C GLU A 200 -1.06 6.11 -13.30
N TYR A 201 -1.15 5.50 -12.12
CA TYR A 201 -0.96 6.15 -10.83
C TYR A 201 0.31 5.61 -10.17
N ILE A 202 1.20 6.51 -9.73
CA ILE A 202 2.49 6.14 -9.11
C ILE A 202 2.36 6.20 -7.59
N VAL A 203 2.69 5.09 -6.93
CA VAL A 203 2.85 5.01 -5.47
C VAL A 203 4.34 4.94 -5.14
N LYS A 204 4.76 5.76 -4.16
CA LYS A 204 6.15 5.82 -3.72
C LYS A 204 6.33 5.14 -2.37
N TYR A 205 7.33 4.25 -2.30
CA TYR A 205 7.79 3.64 -1.05
C TYR A 205 9.27 3.98 -0.84
N GLU A 206 9.65 4.20 0.42
CA GLU A 206 11.04 4.37 0.85
C GLU A 206 11.36 3.34 1.94
N LEU A 207 12.28 2.45 1.64
CA LEU A 207 12.75 1.43 2.57
C LEU A 207 14.10 1.89 3.14
N ASN A 208 14.09 2.29 4.40
CA ASN A 208 15.28 2.79 5.06
C ASN A 208 16.07 1.64 5.68
N VAL A 209 17.35 1.53 5.30
CA VAL A 209 18.34 0.79 6.07
C VAL A 209 18.92 1.79 7.06
N LEU A 210 18.92 1.47 8.34
CA LEU A 210 19.74 2.23 9.29
C LEU A 210 21.18 2.17 8.81
N SER A 211 21.84 3.32 8.71
CA SER A 211 23.28 3.38 8.48
C SER A 211 23.99 2.56 9.57
N GLU A 212 25.04 1.80 9.21
CA GLU A 212 25.79 0.88 10.08
C GLU A 212 26.34 1.49 11.40
N GLY A 213 25.89 2.68 11.80
CA GLY A 213 26.29 3.40 13.02
C GLY A 213 25.22 3.48 14.11
N GLU A 214 24.00 3.00 13.89
CA GLU A 214 22.89 3.04 14.87
C GLU A 214 22.41 1.66 15.33
N VAL A 215 23.25 0.64 15.19
CA VAL A 215 22.94 -0.71 15.67
C VAL A 215 23.44 -0.86 17.09
N ASP A 216 22.72 -0.31 18.06
CA ASP A 216 22.82 -0.70 19.46
C ASP A 216 21.47 -1.27 19.93
N MET A 217 21.08 -2.39 19.34
CA MET A 217 20.26 -3.40 20.01
C MET A 217 20.50 -4.74 19.32
N GLU A 218 21.30 -5.55 19.97
CA GLU A 218 21.41 -6.98 19.71
C GLU A 218 20.06 -7.62 20.08
N ILE A 219 19.13 -7.64 19.09
CA ILE A 219 17.92 -8.46 19.22
C ILE A 219 18.41 -9.88 18.99
N ALA A 220 18.55 -10.64 20.09
CA ALA A 220 18.75 -12.06 20.03
C ALA A 220 17.55 -12.68 19.30
N TYR A 221 17.74 -13.08 18.06
CA TYR A 221 16.77 -13.85 17.30
C TYR A 221 16.67 -15.24 17.92
N ASP A 222 15.55 -15.55 18.53
CA ASP A 222 15.15 -16.93 18.77
C ASP A 222 14.63 -17.48 17.44
N ASP A 223 15.40 -18.37 16.82
CA ASP A 223 15.17 -18.94 15.47
C ASP A 223 13.78 -19.63 15.27
N GLY A 224 12.93 -19.64 16.29
CA GLY A 224 11.61 -20.28 16.28
C GLY A 224 10.43 -19.34 16.01
N ILE A 225 10.57 -18.01 16.18
CA ILE A 225 9.40 -17.11 16.25
C ILE A 225 8.95 -16.62 14.87
N LEU A 226 9.85 -16.34 13.94
CA LEU A 226 9.48 -15.78 12.62
C LEU A 226 8.82 -16.78 11.67
N GLY A 227 9.19 -18.06 11.75
CA GLY A 227 8.44 -19.13 11.09
C GLY A 227 7.02 -19.27 11.65
N ALA A 228 6.84 -18.95 12.94
CA ALA A 228 5.56 -19.01 13.62
C ALA A 228 4.68 -17.77 13.33
N GLU A 229 5.23 -16.58 13.15
CA GLU A 229 4.42 -15.40 12.82
C GLU A 229 3.90 -15.39 11.38
N LEU A 230 4.72 -15.78 10.39
CA LEU A 230 4.22 -16.02 9.03
C LEU A 230 3.24 -17.21 8.97
N LEU A 231 3.34 -18.18 9.91
CA LEU A 231 2.40 -19.29 10.10
C LEU A 231 1.19 -18.87 10.96
N ALA A 232 1.34 -18.00 11.95
CA ALA A 232 0.26 -17.50 12.80
C ALA A 232 -0.73 -16.62 11.99
N ILE A 233 -0.25 -15.91 10.99
CA ILE A 233 -1.10 -15.21 10.01
C ILE A 233 -2.04 -16.20 9.27
N ALA A 234 -1.65 -17.48 9.17
CA ALA A 234 -2.47 -18.53 8.56
C ALA A 234 -3.43 -19.23 9.54
N HIS A 235 -3.29 -19.03 10.86
CA HIS A 235 -4.06 -19.76 11.87
C HIS A 235 -5.05 -18.90 12.68
N ASN A 236 -5.00 -17.57 12.60
CA ASN A 236 -5.87 -16.72 13.43
C ASN A 236 -7.27 -16.40 12.84
N GLU A 237 -7.66 -17.03 11.72
CA GLU A 237 -9.03 -16.89 11.20
C GLU A 237 -10.03 -17.96 11.74
N GLU A 238 -9.62 -18.83 12.67
CA GLU A 238 -10.51 -19.82 13.28
C GLU A 238 -10.96 -19.42 14.71
N GLY A 239 -11.47 -18.23 14.95
CA GLY A 239 -11.85 -17.96 16.31
C GLY A 239 -12.62 -16.72 16.62
N ASP A 240 -13.64 -16.34 15.89
CA ASP A 240 -14.68 -15.44 16.41
C ASP A 240 -16.04 -15.71 15.73
N GLU A 241 -16.54 -16.92 15.83
CA GLU A 241 -17.98 -17.19 15.80
C GLU A 241 -18.47 -17.33 17.25
N ASP A 242 -18.41 -16.27 18.02
CA ASP A 242 -19.17 -16.19 19.25
C ASP A 242 -20.62 -15.87 18.88
N GLY A 243 -21.41 -16.93 18.85
CA GLY A 243 -22.85 -16.86 18.74
C GLY A 243 -23.44 -16.12 19.92
N ASP A 244 -24.06 -14.98 19.66
CA ASP A 244 -25.02 -14.34 20.54
C ASP A 244 -26.25 -15.24 20.67
N GLU A 245 -26.20 -16.20 21.58
CA GLU A 245 -27.43 -16.82 22.11
C GLU A 245 -28.10 -15.85 23.07
N HIS A 246 -28.99 -15.04 22.53
CA HIS A 246 -30.05 -14.41 23.35
C HIS A 246 -31.04 -15.49 23.76
N GLY A 247 -30.88 -15.99 24.96
CA GLY A 247 -31.89 -16.75 25.66
C GLY A 247 -33.01 -15.82 26.16
N ASP A 248 -34.11 -15.81 25.45
CA ASP A 248 -35.38 -15.24 25.95
C ASP A 248 -35.99 -16.24 26.97
N GLU A 249 -35.77 -16.01 28.26
CA GLU A 249 -36.54 -16.61 29.35
C GLU A 249 -37.79 -15.72 29.60
N ASP A 250 -38.85 -16.00 28.89
CA ASP A 250 -40.19 -15.53 29.31
C ASP A 250 -40.79 -16.54 30.24
N GLY A 251 -40.67 -16.27 31.53
CA GLY A 251 -41.46 -16.89 32.57
C GLY A 251 -42.83 -16.24 32.68
N ASP A 252 -43.85 -16.97 32.29
CA ASP A 252 -45.22 -16.68 32.68
C ASP A 252 -45.76 -17.76 33.64
N GLU A 253 -45.68 -17.46 34.91
CA GLU A 253 -46.61 -18.01 35.89
C GLU A 253 -47.86 -17.11 35.91
N HIS A 254 -49.03 -17.65 35.60
CA HIS A 254 -50.24 -17.41 36.38
C HIS A 254 -51.44 -18.29 35.95
N SER A 255 -51.92 -19.05 36.94
CA SER A 255 -53.28 -19.58 37.17
C SER A 255 -53.67 -20.87 36.48
#